data_0419df578a4f4840e1051d85b526437d
#
_entry.id   0419df578a4f4840e1051d85b526437d
#
_cell.length_a   1.000
_cell.length_b   1.000
_cell.length_c   1.000
_cell.angle_alpha   90.00
_cell.angle_beta   90.00
_cell.angle_gamma   90.00
#
_symmetry.space_group_name_H-M   'P 1'
#
loop_
_entity.id
_entity.type
_entity.pdbx_description
1 polymer ?
#
loop_
_entity_poly.entity_id
_entity_poly.type
_entity_poly.pdbx_seq_one_letter_code
_entity_poly.pdbx_strand_id
1 'polypeptide(L)'
;KIAESTQIREAVVSVAVADIDKDGKYEIIAVVKGKPQILIFRYDERLVLVKSEIFRHQVCCVAAADTDGDGCPEVIVKTHGPQGCMLYVLSFRSGQRCERWSSHIPDAGKAFLAVGDFDLDGKHEIVIDCTGSKARVLHHVGGTYKTFWDSPAHDQSIKDVAIYDIDGDGQKELVVICLSNVYIYSWKSGKIILEWTQTVPNGAFCVAAGELNQQGYGEIVVGTIYGYIYVFEARRDRHHGKLWMGKVQAIIQDTVTIPDGKPDAERGVEAKAKFCIDEVRVLCDKIIVDGEVIAKILYVAALPSQPVHFFEARIPFLEFIHLCGASPGMQALVYFNVEHINVCAVSPRMVKVTILFEMLVKLVPFCYDP
;
A
#
# COMPACT_ATOMS: atom_id res chain seq x y z
N LYS A 1 19.59 11.57 8.45
CA LYS A 1 19.85 12.17 7.13
C LYS A 1 21.28 11.86 6.75
N ILE A 2 21.50 11.15 5.65
CA ILE A 2 22.81 10.75 5.15
C ILE A 2 23.30 11.78 4.10
N ALA A 3 22.41 12.17 3.17
CA ALA A 3 22.73 13.12 2.12
C ALA A 3 21.50 13.92 1.67
N GLU A 4 21.77 14.99 0.94
CA GLU A 4 20.76 15.86 0.32
C GLU A 4 21.30 16.38 -1.02
N SER A 5 20.45 16.35 -2.06
CA SER A 5 20.77 16.99 -3.34
C SER A 5 20.70 18.51 -3.22
N THR A 6 21.27 19.20 -4.20
CA THR A 6 20.87 20.60 -4.46
C THR A 6 19.38 20.68 -4.72
N GLN A 7 18.73 21.74 -4.26
CA GLN A 7 17.29 21.90 -4.40
C GLN A 7 16.86 21.82 -5.88
N ILE A 8 15.98 20.88 -6.18
CA ILE A 8 15.23 20.83 -7.43
C ILE A 8 14.03 21.77 -7.25
N ARG A 9 13.84 22.74 -8.14
CA ARG A 9 12.78 23.76 -7.99
C ARG A 9 11.37 23.20 -8.07
N GLU A 10 11.20 22.09 -8.80
CA GLU A 10 9.91 21.41 -8.99
C GLU A 10 9.84 20.15 -8.14
N ALA A 11 8.62 19.62 -7.95
CA ALA A 11 8.43 18.37 -7.21
C ALA A 11 9.02 17.16 -7.94
N VAL A 12 9.66 16.25 -7.20
CA VAL A 12 10.02 14.91 -7.66
C VAL A 12 8.80 14.03 -7.51
N VAL A 13 8.41 13.31 -8.56
CA VAL A 13 7.17 12.51 -8.60
C VAL A 13 7.41 11.01 -8.74
N SER A 14 8.59 10.60 -9.14
CA SER A 14 8.97 9.18 -9.20
C SER A 14 10.47 9.06 -9.02
N VAL A 15 10.90 7.99 -8.35
CA VAL A 15 12.32 7.66 -8.17
C VAL A 15 12.54 6.17 -8.38
N ALA A 16 13.72 5.81 -8.88
CA ALA A 16 14.23 4.44 -8.95
C ALA A 16 15.68 4.40 -8.48
N VAL A 17 16.13 3.24 -8.04
CA VAL A 17 17.52 3.04 -7.56
C VAL A 17 18.03 1.73 -8.16
N ALA A 18 19.17 1.79 -8.85
CA ALA A 18 19.86 0.63 -9.39
C ALA A 18 21.32 0.98 -9.72
N ASP A 19 22.19 -0.01 -9.79
CA ASP A 19 23.53 0.10 -10.35
C ASP A 19 23.43 -0.03 -11.89
N ILE A 20 23.10 1.11 -12.55
CA ILE A 20 22.72 1.13 -13.97
C ILE A 20 23.91 1.03 -14.94
N ASP A 21 25.15 1.27 -14.48
CA ASP A 21 26.38 1.16 -15.29
C ASP A 21 27.32 0.04 -14.84
N LYS A 22 26.91 -0.75 -13.83
CA LYS A 22 27.63 -1.90 -13.28
C LYS A 22 29.01 -1.57 -12.71
N ASP A 23 29.14 -0.39 -12.12
CA ASP A 23 30.41 -0.02 -11.45
C ASP A 23 30.43 -0.41 -9.95
N GLY A 24 29.37 -1.06 -9.45
CA GLY A 24 29.20 -1.47 -8.05
C GLY A 24 28.62 -0.38 -7.16
N LYS A 25 28.23 0.77 -7.71
CA LYS A 25 27.56 1.85 -6.99
C LYS A 25 26.16 2.06 -7.55
N TYR A 26 25.24 2.37 -6.68
CA TYR A 26 23.85 2.61 -7.06
C TYR A 26 23.61 4.05 -7.48
N GLU A 27 22.93 4.24 -8.59
CA GLU A 27 22.39 5.52 -9.02
C GLU A 27 20.95 5.69 -8.52
N ILE A 28 20.57 6.96 -8.30
CA ILE A 28 19.20 7.38 -8.04
C ILE A 28 18.69 8.11 -9.27
N ILE A 29 17.64 7.58 -9.89
CA ILE A 29 16.99 8.16 -11.05
C ILE A 29 15.72 8.88 -10.58
N ALA A 30 15.61 10.17 -10.83
CA ALA A 30 14.51 11.00 -10.38
C ALA A 30 13.74 11.61 -11.56
N VAL A 31 12.42 11.60 -11.47
CA VAL A 31 11.48 12.24 -12.39
C VAL A 31 10.99 13.54 -11.79
N VAL A 32 11.14 14.63 -12.53
CA VAL A 32 10.71 15.97 -12.13
C VAL A 32 9.34 16.28 -12.73
N LYS A 33 8.40 16.71 -11.89
CA LYS A 33 7.02 17.03 -12.30
C LYS A 33 6.97 18.03 -13.46
N GLY A 34 6.25 17.65 -14.50
CA GLY A 34 6.02 18.52 -15.66
C GLY A 34 7.22 18.66 -16.61
N LYS A 35 8.34 17.98 -16.35
CA LYS A 35 9.54 18.08 -17.21
C LYS A 35 9.69 16.85 -18.11
N PRO A 36 10.22 17.03 -19.32
CA PRO A 36 10.51 15.93 -20.24
C PRO A 36 11.90 15.34 -19.97
N GLN A 37 12.26 15.11 -18.70
CA GLN A 37 13.61 14.65 -18.35
C GLN A 37 13.62 13.76 -17.10
N ILE A 38 14.65 12.93 -17.03
CA ILE A 38 15.10 12.27 -15.80
C ILE A 38 16.41 12.88 -15.34
N LEU A 39 16.64 12.88 -14.03
CA LEU A 39 17.90 13.27 -13.39
C LEU A 39 18.53 12.05 -12.76
N ILE A 40 19.80 11.81 -13.03
CA ILE A 40 20.56 10.66 -12.49
C ILE A 40 21.58 11.18 -11.50
N PHE A 41 21.46 10.76 -10.25
CA PHE A 41 22.34 11.11 -9.15
C PHE A 41 23.16 9.90 -8.73
N ARG A 42 24.37 10.15 -8.24
CA ARG A 42 25.23 9.18 -7.56
C ARG A 42 25.48 9.64 -6.15
N TYR A 43 25.55 8.68 -5.22
CA TYR A 43 25.97 8.94 -3.86
C TYR A 43 27.47 8.62 -3.72
N ASP A 44 28.27 9.67 -3.44
CA ASP A 44 29.69 9.58 -3.13
C ASP A 44 29.98 10.60 -2.02
N GLU A 45 29.82 10.18 -0.76
CA GLU A 45 29.79 11.03 0.46
C GLU A 45 28.70 12.12 0.43
N ARG A 46 28.32 12.56 -0.73
CA ARG A 46 27.21 13.49 -1.03
C ARG A 46 26.45 13.05 -2.28
N LEU A 47 25.25 13.56 -2.43
CA LEU A 47 24.43 13.29 -3.59
C LEU A 47 24.81 14.24 -4.74
N VAL A 48 25.36 13.71 -5.83
CA VAL A 48 25.87 14.47 -6.98
C VAL A 48 25.02 14.14 -8.20
N LEU A 49 24.53 15.18 -8.89
CA LEU A 49 23.92 15.02 -10.20
C LEU A 49 25.00 14.68 -11.24
N VAL A 50 24.95 13.46 -11.77
CA VAL A 50 25.93 12.98 -12.76
C VAL A 50 25.45 13.09 -14.18
N LYS A 51 24.12 13.03 -14.40
CA LYS A 51 23.54 13.08 -15.75
C LYS A 51 22.09 13.58 -15.74
N SER A 52 21.66 14.17 -16.85
CA SER A 52 20.24 14.35 -17.16
C SER A 52 19.95 13.86 -18.57
N GLU A 53 18.81 13.21 -18.75
CA GLU A 53 18.36 12.70 -20.05
C GLU A 53 17.02 13.36 -20.41
N ILE A 54 16.93 13.85 -21.65
CA ILE A 54 15.76 14.58 -22.16
C ILE A 54 14.97 13.69 -23.10
N PHE A 55 13.65 13.75 -23.00
CA PHE A 55 12.69 13.04 -23.83
C PHE A 55 11.83 14.02 -24.63
N ARG A 56 11.11 13.51 -25.62
CA ARG A 56 10.21 14.33 -26.42
C ARG A 56 9.00 14.85 -25.64
N HIS A 57 8.53 14.07 -24.66
CA HIS A 57 7.31 14.34 -23.87
C HIS A 57 7.61 14.29 -22.38
N GLN A 58 6.68 14.81 -21.58
CA GLN A 58 6.76 14.79 -20.13
C GLN A 58 6.98 13.37 -19.61
N VAL A 59 7.99 13.20 -18.77
CA VAL A 59 8.21 11.94 -18.05
C VAL A 59 7.21 11.85 -16.90
N CYS A 60 6.57 10.68 -16.77
CA CYS A 60 5.58 10.40 -15.72
C CYS A 60 6.15 9.51 -14.62
N CYS A 61 6.83 8.44 -15.02
CA CYS A 61 7.31 7.40 -14.11
C CYS A 61 8.66 6.88 -14.59
N VAL A 62 9.43 6.35 -13.63
CA VAL A 62 10.68 5.62 -13.88
C VAL A 62 10.73 4.38 -13.01
N ALA A 63 11.31 3.31 -13.54
CA ALA A 63 11.70 2.11 -12.81
C ALA A 63 13.07 1.64 -13.31
N ALA A 64 13.74 0.77 -12.56
CA ALA A 64 15.01 0.20 -12.98
C ALA A 64 15.10 -1.25 -12.51
N ALA A 65 15.38 -2.16 -13.45
CA ALA A 65 15.60 -3.60 -13.22
C ALA A 65 16.23 -4.25 -14.43
N ASP A 66 16.82 -5.42 -14.24
CA ASP A 66 17.29 -6.27 -15.33
C ASP A 66 16.08 -6.93 -16.01
N THR A 67 15.67 -6.37 -17.13
CA THR A 67 14.47 -6.81 -17.85
C THR A 67 14.76 -7.71 -19.06
N ASP A 68 16.03 -7.81 -19.49
CA ASP A 68 16.44 -8.68 -20.59
C ASP A 68 17.30 -9.88 -20.13
N GLY A 69 17.67 -9.95 -18.85
CA GLY A 69 18.42 -11.05 -18.25
C GLY A 69 19.92 -10.99 -18.51
N ASP A 70 20.47 -9.84 -18.92
CA ASP A 70 21.90 -9.70 -19.19
C ASP A 70 22.71 -9.34 -17.92
N GLY A 71 22.02 -9.23 -16.81
CA GLY A 71 22.54 -8.91 -15.48
C GLY A 71 22.86 -7.42 -15.28
N CYS A 72 22.47 -6.55 -16.22
CA CYS A 72 22.59 -5.10 -16.09
C CYS A 72 21.20 -4.49 -16.00
N PRO A 73 20.87 -3.73 -14.95
CA PRO A 73 19.57 -3.08 -14.88
C PRO A 73 19.34 -2.06 -16.01
N GLU A 74 18.22 -2.20 -16.72
CA GLU A 74 17.70 -1.15 -17.59
C GLU A 74 16.96 -0.09 -16.78
N VAL A 75 16.98 1.13 -17.33
CA VAL A 75 16.11 2.22 -16.86
C VAL A 75 14.88 2.28 -17.76
N ILE A 76 13.75 1.98 -17.19
CA ILE A 76 12.44 2.01 -17.86
C ILE A 76 11.82 3.38 -17.61
N VAL A 77 11.52 4.11 -18.69
CA VAL A 77 10.96 5.46 -18.62
C VAL A 77 9.63 5.52 -19.36
N LYS A 78 8.59 5.93 -18.64
CA LYS A 78 7.28 6.18 -19.23
C LYS A 78 7.06 7.67 -19.39
N THR A 79 6.74 8.10 -20.60
CA THR A 79 6.42 9.49 -20.93
C THR A 79 4.97 9.59 -21.39
N HIS A 80 4.38 10.78 -21.28
CA HIS A 80 3.04 11.05 -21.75
C HIS A 80 3.00 12.26 -22.65
N GLY A 81 2.42 12.10 -23.82
CA GLY A 81 2.21 13.12 -24.84
C GLY A 81 0.76 13.18 -25.33
N PRO A 82 0.46 14.05 -26.29
CA PRO A 82 -0.91 14.24 -26.81
C PRO A 82 -1.55 13.00 -27.43
N GLN A 83 -0.75 12.06 -27.90
CA GLN A 83 -1.22 10.83 -28.57
C GLN A 83 -1.13 9.58 -27.69
N GLY A 84 -0.86 9.73 -26.36
CA GLY A 84 -0.68 8.62 -25.44
C GLY A 84 0.72 8.58 -24.85
N CYS A 85 1.12 7.41 -24.37
CA CYS A 85 2.39 7.18 -23.71
C CYS A 85 3.45 6.58 -24.64
N MET A 86 4.70 6.97 -24.44
CA MET A 86 5.86 6.24 -24.94
C MET A 86 6.52 5.55 -23.76
N LEU A 87 6.89 4.30 -23.96
CA LEU A 87 7.72 3.52 -23.04
C LEU A 87 9.10 3.34 -23.66
N TYR A 88 10.14 3.66 -22.88
CA TYR A 88 11.54 3.49 -23.27
C TYR A 88 12.21 2.51 -22.32
N VAL A 89 13.03 1.63 -22.86
CA VAL A 89 13.94 0.77 -22.09
C VAL A 89 15.36 1.14 -22.49
N LEU A 90 16.11 1.68 -21.52
CA LEU A 90 17.41 2.30 -21.71
C LEU A 90 18.47 1.55 -20.93
N SER A 91 19.61 1.28 -21.54
CA SER A 91 20.82 0.81 -20.86
C SER A 91 21.83 1.96 -20.75
N PHE A 92 22.61 1.99 -19.68
CA PHE A 92 23.63 3.03 -19.41
C PHE A 92 25.04 2.47 -19.30
N ARG A 93 25.40 1.50 -20.12
CA ARG A 93 26.73 0.88 -20.08
C ARG A 93 27.83 1.91 -20.30
N SER A 94 28.86 1.85 -19.47
CA SER A 94 30.00 2.79 -19.49
C SER A 94 29.55 4.26 -19.44
N GLY A 95 28.46 4.57 -18.75
CA GLY A 95 27.90 5.90 -18.60
C GLY A 95 27.26 6.48 -19.87
N GLN A 96 27.16 5.71 -20.95
CA GLN A 96 26.49 6.14 -22.19
C GLN A 96 25.11 5.53 -22.32
N ARG A 97 24.12 6.38 -22.67
CA ARG A 97 22.74 5.94 -22.96
C ARG A 97 22.72 5.11 -24.25
N CYS A 98 22.14 3.94 -24.17
CA CYS A 98 21.74 3.15 -25.31
C CYS A 98 20.24 2.83 -25.20
N GLU A 99 19.44 3.22 -26.19
CA GLU A 99 18.04 2.81 -26.25
C GLU A 99 17.97 1.38 -26.73
N ARG A 100 17.55 0.48 -25.84
CA ARG A 100 17.41 -0.95 -26.14
C ARG A 100 16.10 -1.22 -26.87
N TRP A 101 15.06 -0.49 -26.46
CA TRP A 101 13.73 -0.59 -27.04
C TRP A 101 12.90 0.63 -26.72
N SER A 102 11.98 0.99 -27.61
CA SER A 102 10.91 1.94 -27.32
C SER A 102 9.65 1.59 -28.09
N SER A 103 8.51 1.91 -27.52
CA SER A 103 7.22 1.71 -28.17
C SER A 103 6.22 2.76 -27.76
N HIS A 104 5.38 3.16 -28.71
CA HIS A 104 4.18 3.95 -28.45
C HIS A 104 3.07 3.02 -27.95
N ILE A 105 2.52 3.34 -26.76
CA ILE A 105 1.44 2.61 -26.14
C ILE A 105 0.25 3.57 -25.99
N PRO A 106 -0.62 3.67 -27.01
CA PRO A 106 -1.65 4.71 -27.09
C PRO A 106 -2.70 4.58 -26.00
N ASP A 107 -2.92 3.36 -25.50
CA ASP A 107 -3.87 3.02 -24.45
C ASP A 107 -3.27 3.04 -23.03
N ALA A 108 -2.00 3.40 -22.87
CA ALA A 108 -1.39 3.53 -21.55
C ALA A 108 -1.80 4.84 -20.87
N GLY A 109 -2.12 4.74 -19.58
CA GLY A 109 -2.38 5.87 -18.69
C GLY A 109 -1.10 6.51 -18.12
N LYS A 110 -1.26 7.36 -17.10
CA LYS A 110 -0.14 8.06 -16.43
C LYS A 110 0.15 7.53 -15.01
N ALA A 111 -0.65 6.58 -14.52
CA ALA A 111 -0.74 6.36 -13.09
C ALA A 111 0.53 5.72 -12.53
N PHE A 112 1.02 4.65 -13.14
CA PHE A 112 2.14 3.90 -12.57
C PHE A 112 3.04 3.24 -13.62
N LEU A 113 4.19 2.80 -13.13
CA LEU A 113 5.15 1.92 -13.77
C LEU A 113 5.81 1.11 -12.67
N ALA A 114 5.79 -0.22 -12.79
CA ALA A 114 6.44 -1.12 -11.85
C ALA A 114 7.20 -2.22 -12.60
N VAL A 115 8.13 -2.88 -11.92
CA VAL A 115 8.94 -3.97 -12.46
C VAL A 115 9.07 -5.08 -11.44
N GLY A 116 9.03 -6.34 -11.87
CA GLY A 116 9.21 -7.51 -11.00
C GLY A 116 9.28 -8.79 -11.81
N ASP A 117 10.05 -9.75 -11.33
CA ASP A 117 10.13 -11.09 -11.88
C ASP A 117 8.96 -11.92 -11.34
N PHE A 118 7.94 -12.13 -12.17
CA PHE A 118 6.71 -12.84 -11.80
C PHE A 118 6.77 -14.33 -12.05
N ASP A 119 7.49 -14.77 -13.10
CA ASP A 119 7.52 -16.15 -13.52
C ASP A 119 8.81 -16.87 -13.11
N LEU A 120 9.69 -16.16 -12.39
CA LEU A 120 10.97 -16.62 -11.87
C LEU A 120 11.93 -17.07 -12.98
N ASP A 121 11.85 -16.45 -14.17
CA ASP A 121 12.79 -16.71 -15.28
C ASP A 121 14.11 -15.90 -15.16
N GLY A 122 14.21 -15.06 -14.13
CA GLY A 122 15.35 -14.19 -13.83
C GLY A 122 15.32 -12.85 -14.57
N LYS A 123 14.27 -12.56 -15.34
CA LYS A 123 14.02 -11.26 -15.97
C LYS A 123 12.85 -10.59 -15.29
N HIS A 124 12.90 -9.27 -15.24
CA HIS A 124 11.82 -8.52 -14.64
C HIS A 124 10.81 -8.09 -15.71
N GLU A 125 9.53 -8.42 -15.50
CA GLU A 125 8.44 -7.92 -16.30
C GLU A 125 8.18 -6.45 -15.98
N ILE A 126 7.65 -5.73 -16.99
CA ILE A 126 7.25 -4.33 -16.88
C ILE A 126 5.73 -4.25 -16.75
N VAL A 127 5.24 -3.59 -15.70
CA VAL A 127 3.81 -3.41 -15.44
C VAL A 127 3.43 -1.95 -15.63
N ILE A 128 2.42 -1.71 -16.45
CA ILE A 128 1.88 -0.37 -16.76
C ILE A 128 0.36 -0.34 -16.67
N ASP A 129 -0.19 0.86 -16.44
CA ASP A 129 -1.61 1.09 -16.54
C ASP A 129 -2.05 1.31 -18.00
N CYS A 130 -3.25 0.79 -18.34
CA CYS A 130 -3.89 0.97 -19.64
C CYS A 130 -5.28 1.52 -19.51
N THR A 131 -5.83 2.05 -20.60
CA THR A 131 -7.23 2.49 -20.67
C THR A 131 -8.19 1.36 -20.34
N GLY A 132 -9.37 1.72 -19.81
CA GLY A 132 -10.34 0.73 -19.34
C GLY A 132 -9.99 0.13 -17.99
N SER A 133 -9.21 0.85 -17.17
CA SER A 133 -8.84 0.43 -15.81
C SER A 133 -8.15 -0.93 -15.76
N LYS A 134 -7.20 -1.16 -16.65
CA LYS A 134 -6.44 -2.41 -16.75
C LYS A 134 -4.97 -2.20 -16.40
N ALA A 135 -4.35 -3.23 -15.84
CA ALA A 135 -2.90 -3.38 -15.75
C ALA A 135 -2.42 -4.26 -16.91
N ARG A 136 -1.33 -3.84 -17.56
CA ARG A 136 -0.65 -4.62 -18.61
C ARG A 136 0.72 -5.04 -18.13
N VAL A 137 1.03 -6.31 -18.31
CA VAL A 137 2.36 -6.89 -18.07
C VAL A 137 3.04 -7.12 -19.41
N LEU A 138 4.24 -6.56 -19.55
CA LEU A 138 5.12 -6.77 -20.72
C LEU A 138 6.32 -7.61 -20.30
N HIS A 139 6.72 -8.57 -21.13
CA HIS A 139 7.91 -9.37 -20.93
C HIS A 139 8.88 -9.27 -22.12
N HIS A 140 10.16 -9.49 -21.86
CA HIS A 140 11.20 -9.48 -22.87
C HIS A 140 11.30 -10.82 -23.60
N VAL A 141 11.05 -10.83 -24.92
CA VAL A 141 11.14 -12.02 -25.76
C VAL A 141 11.80 -11.69 -27.09
N GLY A 142 12.91 -12.36 -27.41
CA GLY A 142 13.58 -12.24 -28.71
C GLY A 142 14.05 -10.81 -29.03
N GLY A 143 14.58 -10.09 -28.05
CA GLY A 143 15.10 -8.73 -28.21
C GLY A 143 14.04 -7.62 -28.23
N THR A 144 12.78 -7.94 -27.87
CA THR A 144 11.68 -6.99 -27.86
C THR A 144 10.76 -7.22 -26.65
N TYR A 145 9.95 -6.24 -26.30
CA TYR A 145 8.95 -6.36 -25.23
C TYR A 145 7.56 -6.56 -25.83
N LYS A 146 6.86 -7.58 -25.37
CA LYS A 146 5.52 -7.96 -25.83
C LYS A 146 4.56 -8.01 -24.65
N THR A 147 3.29 -7.72 -24.92
CA THR A 147 2.22 -7.95 -23.95
C THR A 147 2.16 -9.42 -23.60
N PHE A 148 2.36 -9.69 -22.31
CA PHE A 148 2.27 -11.01 -21.73
C PHE A 148 0.88 -11.26 -21.16
N TRP A 149 0.32 -10.26 -20.51
CA TRP A 149 -1.01 -10.32 -19.89
C TRP A 149 -1.61 -8.92 -19.74
N ASP A 150 -2.92 -8.86 -19.92
CA ASP A 150 -3.76 -7.73 -19.56
C ASP A 150 -4.74 -8.17 -18.45
N SER A 151 -4.85 -7.43 -17.38
CA SER A 151 -5.86 -7.70 -16.34
C SER A 151 -7.27 -7.59 -16.90
N PRO A 152 -8.26 -8.21 -16.27
CA PRO A 152 -9.64 -7.79 -16.42
C PRO A 152 -9.79 -6.29 -16.14
N ALA A 153 -10.81 -5.66 -16.69
CA ALA A 153 -11.14 -4.29 -16.33
C ALA A 153 -11.57 -4.23 -14.87
N HIS A 154 -10.98 -3.32 -14.11
CA HIS A 154 -11.39 -3.06 -12.74
C HIS A 154 -12.56 -2.07 -12.72
N ASP A 155 -13.32 -2.07 -11.64
CA ASP A 155 -14.50 -1.19 -11.49
C ASP A 155 -14.15 0.29 -11.53
N GLN A 156 -12.91 0.62 -11.21
CA GLN A 156 -12.39 1.99 -11.14
C GLN A 156 -10.96 2.08 -11.66
N SER A 157 -10.50 3.30 -11.97
CA SER A 157 -9.13 3.50 -12.42
C SER A 157 -8.12 3.02 -11.39
N ILE A 158 -7.12 2.28 -11.85
CA ILE A 158 -5.97 1.87 -11.03
C ILE A 158 -5.23 3.12 -10.57
N LYS A 159 -4.85 3.15 -9.29
CA LYS A 159 -4.14 4.25 -8.66
C LYS A 159 -2.65 3.96 -8.54
N ASP A 160 -2.33 2.74 -8.13
CA ASP A 160 -0.94 2.34 -7.90
C ASP A 160 -0.83 0.81 -7.90
N VAL A 161 0.40 0.30 -7.97
CA VAL A 161 0.72 -1.12 -7.90
C VAL A 161 1.97 -1.35 -7.08
N ALA A 162 2.03 -2.53 -6.43
CA ALA A 162 3.24 -3.04 -5.79
C ALA A 162 3.50 -4.48 -6.24
N ILE A 163 4.75 -4.90 -6.16
CA ILE A 163 5.18 -6.24 -6.53
C ILE A 163 6.02 -6.78 -5.39
N TYR A 164 5.56 -7.84 -4.75
CA TYR A 164 6.23 -8.43 -3.59
C TYR A 164 5.77 -9.87 -3.40
N ASP A 165 6.61 -10.70 -2.78
CA ASP A 165 6.23 -12.03 -2.31
C ASP A 165 5.36 -11.88 -1.05
N ILE A 166 4.04 -11.86 -1.27
CA ILE A 166 3.07 -11.56 -0.20
C ILE A 166 2.82 -12.78 0.68
N ASP A 167 2.87 -14.00 0.12
CA ASP A 167 2.52 -15.22 0.84
C ASP A 167 3.74 -16.05 1.27
N GLY A 168 4.97 -15.59 0.98
CA GLY A 168 6.21 -16.20 1.41
C GLY A 168 6.54 -17.49 0.66
N ASP A 169 6.02 -17.68 -0.56
CA ASP A 169 6.30 -18.87 -1.37
C ASP A 169 7.51 -18.70 -2.30
N GLY A 170 8.12 -17.53 -2.29
CA GLY A 170 9.28 -17.16 -3.12
C GLY A 170 8.91 -16.58 -4.49
N GLN A 171 7.63 -16.63 -4.86
CA GLN A 171 7.11 -16.01 -6.08
C GLN A 171 6.47 -14.66 -5.75
N LYS A 172 6.62 -13.67 -6.61
CA LYS A 172 6.07 -12.34 -6.34
C LYS A 172 4.66 -12.21 -6.88
N GLU A 173 3.79 -11.59 -6.10
CA GLU A 173 2.46 -11.19 -6.50
C GLU A 173 2.45 -9.76 -7.01
N LEU A 174 1.49 -9.50 -7.93
CA LEU A 174 1.12 -8.16 -8.34
C LEU A 174 -0.06 -7.66 -7.51
N VAL A 175 0.20 -6.66 -6.69
CA VAL A 175 -0.83 -5.94 -5.94
C VAL A 175 -1.29 -4.74 -6.76
N VAL A 176 -2.57 -4.68 -7.08
CA VAL A 176 -3.18 -3.58 -7.83
C VAL A 176 -4.19 -2.88 -6.94
N ILE A 177 -4.10 -1.57 -6.79
CA ILE A 177 -5.11 -0.80 -6.08
C ILE A 177 -5.92 0.09 -7.00
N CYS A 178 -7.24 0.06 -6.80
CA CYS A 178 -8.20 1.02 -7.31
C CYS A 178 -8.72 1.88 -6.16
N LEU A 179 -9.56 2.86 -6.45
CA LEU A 179 -10.06 3.77 -5.40
C LEU A 179 -10.71 3.03 -4.22
N SER A 180 -11.39 1.92 -4.47
CA SER A 180 -12.16 1.20 -3.44
C SER A 180 -11.67 -0.22 -3.16
N ASN A 181 -10.74 -0.76 -3.94
CA ASN A 181 -10.36 -2.15 -3.85
C ASN A 181 -8.85 -2.36 -4.03
N VAL A 182 -8.34 -3.39 -3.34
CA VAL A 182 -7.03 -4.03 -3.60
C VAL A 182 -7.28 -5.35 -4.28
N TYR A 183 -6.47 -5.69 -5.27
CA TYR A 183 -6.47 -6.97 -5.98
C TYR A 183 -5.08 -7.56 -5.90
N ILE A 184 -4.97 -8.87 -5.63
CA ILE A 184 -3.72 -9.62 -5.67
C ILE A 184 -3.78 -10.62 -6.81
N TYR A 185 -2.82 -10.53 -7.71
CA TYR A 185 -2.65 -11.44 -8.83
C TYR A 185 -1.36 -12.24 -8.65
N SER A 186 -1.43 -13.54 -8.82
CA SER A 186 -0.29 -14.45 -8.74
C SER A 186 -0.08 -15.20 -10.05
N TRP A 187 1.16 -15.59 -10.28
CA TRP A 187 1.53 -16.47 -11.36
C TRP A 187 1.33 -17.93 -10.95
N LYS A 188 0.45 -18.66 -11.62
CA LYS A 188 0.20 -20.07 -11.34
C LYS A 188 0.02 -20.87 -12.60
N SER A 189 0.84 -21.93 -12.73
CA SER A 189 0.76 -22.88 -13.87
C SER A 189 0.75 -22.19 -15.25
N GLY A 190 1.61 -21.20 -15.44
CA GLY A 190 1.75 -20.49 -16.70
C GLY A 190 0.70 -19.41 -16.96
N LYS A 191 -0.03 -18.95 -15.94
CA LYS A 191 -1.06 -17.93 -16.06
C LYS A 191 -1.06 -16.99 -14.85
N ILE A 192 -1.41 -15.74 -15.08
CA ILE A 192 -1.72 -14.78 -13.99
C ILE A 192 -3.20 -14.93 -13.62
N ILE A 193 -3.46 -15.21 -12.37
CA ILE A 193 -4.81 -15.39 -11.82
C ILE A 193 -5.06 -14.40 -10.67
N LEU A 194 -6.30 -13.97 -10.53
CA LEU A 194 -6.73 -13.21 -9.35
C LEU A 194 -6.87 -14.17 -8.17
N GLU A 195 -6.07 -13.96 -7.13
CA GLU A 195 -6.13 -14.77 -5.92
C GLU A 195 -7.02 -14.15 -4.85
N TRP A 196 -6.97 -12.83 -4.75
CA TRP A 196 -7.62 -12.14 -3.65
C TRP A 196 -8.04 -10.73 -4.02
N THR A 197 -9.14 -10.28 -3.42
CA THR A 197 -9.60 -8.90 -3.48
C THR A 197 -10.11 -8.42 -2.13
N GLN A 198 -9.86 -7.16 -1.83
CA GLN A 198 -10.27 -6.53 -0.58
C GLN A 198 -10.76 -5.12 -0.84
N THR A 199 -11.89 -4.75 -0.26
CA THR A 199 -12.35 -3.36 -0.30
C THR A 199 -11.55 -2.52 0.69
N VAL A 200 -11.11 -1.36 0.22
CA VAL A 200 -10.44 -0.33 1.03
C VAL A 200 -11.41 0.82 1.22
N PRO A 201 -11.89 1.05 2.43
CA PRO A 201 -12.67 2.26 2.70
C PRO A 201 -11.79 3.51 2.56
N ASN A 202 -12.43 4.67 2.43
CA ASN A 202 -11.74 5.97 2.41
C ASN A 202 -10.80 6.22 1.21
N GLY A 203 -11.01 5.52 0.08
CA GLY A 203 -10.36 5.83 -1.18
C GLY A 203 -8.86 5.55 -1.20
N ALA A 204 -8.46 4.34 -1.61
CA ALA A 204 -7.06 3.98 -1.79
C ALA A 204 -6.36 4.88 -2.81
N PHE A 205 -5.12 5.27 -2.54
CA PHE A 205 -4.35 6.20 -3.35
C PHE A 205 -2.94 5.71 -3.70
N CYS A 206 -2.23 5.13 -2.73
CA CYS A 206 -0.90 4.56 -2.92
C CYS A 206 -0.79 3.22 -2.20
N VAL A 207 0.09 2.35 -2.68
CA VAL A 207 0.37 1.05 -2.08
C VAL A 207 1.87 0.80 -1.99
N ALA A 208 2.26 0.12 -0.93
CA ALA A 208 3.56 -0.51 -0.80
C ALA A 208 3.35 -1.92 -0.27
N ALA A 209 4.29 -2.80 -0.56
CA ALA A 209 4.31 -4.14 0.00
C ALA A 209 5.72 -4.45 0.50
N GLY A 210 5.80 -5.18 1.60
CA GLY A 210 7.06 -5.52 2.24
C GLY A 210 6.83 -6.27 3.53
N GLU A 211 7.88 -6.87 4.06
CA GLU A 211 7.84 -7.58 5.32
C GLU A 211 8.04 -6.60 6.48
N LEU A 212 7.02 -6.39 7.31
CA LEU A 212 7.05 -5.47 8.45
C LEU A 212 7.36 -6.17 9.78
N ASN A 213 7.07 -7.44 9.90
CA ASN A 213 7.05 -8.17 11.18
C ASN A 213 8.01 -9.36 11.26
N GLN A 214 8.86 -9.58 10.25
CA GLN A 214 9.86 -10.66 10.16
C GLN A 214 9.26 -12.08 10.28
N GLN A 215 8.08 -12.29 9.70
CA GLN A 215 7.40 -13.59 9.71
C GLN A 215 7.59 -14.39 8.42
N GLY A 216 8.30 -13.85 7.42
CA GLY A 216 8.63 -14.52 6.16
C GLY A 216 7.52 -14.42 5.10
N TYR A 217 6.58 -13.48 5.25
CA TYR A 217 5.55 -13.11 4.25
C TYR A 217 5.33 -11.60 4.30
N GLY A 218 4.80 -11.06 3.20
CA GLY A 218 4.66 -9.63 3.04
C GLY A 218 3.34 -9.06 3.56
N GLU A 219 3.39 -7.85 4.06
CA GLU A 219 2.21 -7.03 4.31
C GLU A 219 1.99 -6.04 3.18
N ILE A 220 0.72 -5.72 2.94
CA ILE A 220 0.30 -4.69 1.99
C ILE A 220 -0.12 -3.46 2.76
N VAL A 221 0.55 -2.35 2.51
CA VAL A 221 0.27 -1.06 3.13
C VAL A 221 -0.41 -0.15 2.12
N VAL A 222 -1.62 0.29 2.42
CA VAL A 222 -2.41 1.16 1.55
C VAL A 222 -2.64 2.51 2.22
N GLY A 223 -2.15 3.57 1.60
CA GLY A 223 -2.47 4.94 1.97
C GLY A 223 -3.72 5.43 1.24
N THR A 224 -4.57 6.22 1.92
CA THR A 224 -5.83 6.70 1.37
C THR A 224 -5.88 8.21 1.19
N ILE A 225 -6.79 8.69 0.34
CA ILE A 225 -6.99 10.13 0.08
C ILE A 225 -7.50 10.90 1.30
N TYR A 226 -8.12 10.21 2.26
CA TYR A 226 -8.62 10.83 3.50
C TYR A 226 -7.67 10.67 4.70
N GLY A 227 -6.39 10.28 4.45
CA GLY A 227 -5.35 10.27 5.47
C GLY A 227 -5.32 9.02 6.35
N TYR A 228 -5.97 7.93 5.95
CA TYR A 228 -5.87 6.64 6.63
C TYR A 228 -4.76 5.80 6.01
N ILE A 229 -4.19 4.91 6.82
CA ILE A 229 -3.27 3.85 6.38
C ILE A 229 -3.88 2.52 6.80
N TYR A 230 -4.02 1.61 5.83
CA TYR A 230 -4.46 0.24 6.06
C TYR A 230 -3.29 -0.70 5.84
N VAL A 231 -3.17 -1.69 6.72
CA VAL A 231 -2.18 -2.77 6.59
C VAL A 231 -2.94 -4.08 6.47
N PHE A 232 -2.69 -4.81 5.39
CA PHE A 232 -3.25 -6.13 5.15
C PHE A 232 -2.11 -7.15 5.23
N GLU A 233 -2.33 -8.21 5.98
CA GLU A 233 -1.41 -9.33 6.10
C GLU A 233 -1.99 -10.54 5.38
N ALA A 234 -1.22 -11.12 4.47
CA ALA A 234 -1.56 -12.37 3.81
C ALA A 234 -0.94 -13.54 4.57
N ARG A 235 -1.72 -14.34 5.29
CA ARG A 235 -1.26 -15.60 5.87
C ARG A 235 -1.82 -16.78 5.08
N ARG A 236 -0.94 -17.59 4.49
CA ARG A 236 -1.34 -18.91 3.99
C ARG A 236 -1.62 -19.84 5.17
N ASP A 237 -2.84 -20.34 5.26
CA ASP A 237 -3.07 -21.56 6.06
C ASP A 237 -2.41 -22.72 5.30
N ARG A 238 -1.38 -23.32 5.90
CA ARG A 238 -0.56 -24.40 5.28
C ARG A 238 -1.38 -25.63 4.85
N HIS A 239 -2.66 -25.68 5.20
CA HIS A 239 -3.52 -26.81 4.91
C HIS A 239 -4.48 -26.67 3.72
N HIS A 240 -4.79 -25.44 3.22
CA HIS A 240 -5.81 -25.32 2.16
C HIS A 240 -5.61 -24.18 1.13
N GLY A 241 -4.52 -23.41 1.13
CA GLY A 241 -4.25 -22.39 0.11
C GLY A 241 -5.27 -21.24 0.06
N LYS A 242 -6.06 -21.02 1.10
CA LYS A 242 -7.04 -19.93 1.23
C LYS A 242 -6.66 -19.01 2.38
N LEU A 243 -6.72 -17.72 2.11
CA LEU A 243 -6.54 -16.69 3.12
C LEU A 243 -7.78 -16.66 4.04
N TRP A 244 -7.60 -17.13 5.27
CA TRP A 244 -8.67 -17.20 6.26
C TRP A 244 -8.55 -16.13 7.36
N MET A 245 -7.60 -15.21 7.21
CA MET A 245 -7.37 -14.13 8.16
C MET A 245 -7.20 -12.79 7.44
N GLY A 246 -7.73 -11.74 8.04
CA GLY A 246 -7.53 -10.38 7.58
C GLY A 246 -7.29 -9.46 8.76
N LYS A 247 -6.48 -8.44 8.56
CA LYS A 247 -6.24 -7.36 9.50
C LYS A 247 -6.70 -6.04 8.91
N VAL A 248 -7.22 -5.18 9.74
CA VAL A 248 -7.51 -3.80 9.40
C VAL A 248 -7.09 -2.91 10.55
N GLN A 249 -6.41 -1.82 10.25
CA GLN A 249 -6.12 -0.76 11.19
C GLN A 249 -7.17 0.33 11.04
N ALA A 250 -7.78 0.75 12.14
CA ALA A 250 -8.85 1.74 12.12
C ALA A 250 -8.71 2.74 13.28
N ILE A 251 -9.38 3.87 13.13
CA ILE A 251 -9.41 4.94 14.13
C ILE A 251 -10.85 5.20 14.54
N ILE A 252 -11.13 5.07 15.84
CA ILE A 252 -12.35 5.57 16.45
C ILE A 252 -12.05 6.92 17.06
N GLN A 253 -12.86 7.91 16.75
CA GLN A 253 -12.77 9.24 17.32
C GLN A 253 -14.16 9.72 17.74
N ASP A 254 -14.31 10.04 19.02
CA ASP A 254 -15.55 10.56 19.54
C ASP A 254 -15.31 11.64 20.61
N THR A 255 -16.33 12.43 20.87
CA THR A 255 -16.33 13.46 21.92
C THR A 255 -17.36 13.10 22.98
N VAL A 256 -16.86 12.72 24.14
CA VAL A 256 -17.68 12.23 25.26
C VAL A 256 -17.86 13.29 26.32
N THR A 257 -19.04 13.30 26.95
CA THR A 257 -19.39 14.24 28.01
C THR A 257 -18.97 13.68 29.36
N ILE A 258 -18.36 14.51 30.19
CA ILE A 258 -18.05 14.18 31.58
C ILE A 258 -19.37 14.04 32.35
N PRO A 259 -19.60 12.90 33.05
CA PRO A 259 -20.83 12.66 33.79
C PRO A 259 -21.12 13.73 34.84
N ASP A 260 -22.40 13.98 35.12
CA ASP A 260 -22.84 14.88 36.21
C ASP A 260 -22.27 14.39 37.54
N GLY A 261 -21.95 15.36 38.42
CA GLY A 261 -21.32 15.08 39.72
C GLY A 261 -19.79 14.93 39.68
N LYS A 262 -19.16 14.96 38.49
CA LYS A 262 -17.69 15.06 38.33
C LYS A 262 -17.31 16.49 37.95
N PRO A 263 -16.11 16.97 38.41
CA PRO A 263 -15.65 18.31 38.08
C PRO A 263 -15.34 18.51 36.62
N ASP A 264 -15.30 19.73 36.17
CA ASP A 264 -14.90 20.12 34.84
C ASP A 264 -13.45 19.75 34.56
N ALA A 265 -13.12 19.42 33.30
CA ALA A 265 -11.77 19.06 32.89
C ALA A 265 -10.96 20.31 32.53
N GLU A 266 -9.72 20.35 32.99
CA GLU A 266 -8.67 21.24 32.49
C GLU A 266 -7.93 20.60 31.31
N ARG A 267 -7.54 19.34 31.46
CA ARG A 267 -6.83 18.55 30.38
C ARG A 267 -7.06 17.06 30.53
N GLY A 268 -7.01 16.35 29.41
CA GLY A 268 -6.90 14.88 29.38
C GLY A 268 -5.49 14.44 29.81
N VAL A 269 -5.40 13.27 30.40
CA VAL A 269 -4.12 12.68 30.84
C VAL A 269 -3.85 11.40 30.09
N GLU A 270 -4.72 10.41 30.23
CA GLU A 270 -4.57 9.06 29.71
C GLU A 270 -5.93 8.40 29.52
N ALA A 271 -6.05 7.43 28.65
CA ALA A 271 -7.17 6.51 28.62
C ALA A 271 -6.71 5.07 28.39
N LYS A 272 -7.56 4.13 28.85
CA LYS A 272 -7.47 2.71 28.51
C LYS A 272 -8.76 2.33 27.81
N ALA A 273 -8.63 1.57 26.71
CA ALA A 273 -9.76 1.10 25.93
C ALA A 273 -9.90 -0.43 26.04
N LYS A 274 -11.16 -0.87 26.14
CA LYS A 274 -11.51 -2.29 26.04
C LYS A 274 -12.64 -2.42 25.04
N PHE A 275 -12.42 -3.23 24.01
CA PHE A 275 -13.44 -3.55 23.01
C PHE A 275 -14.40 -4.60 23.58
N CYS A 276 -15.69 -4.37 23.39
CA CYS A 276 -16.77 -5.29 23.65
C CYS A 276 -17.54 -5.49 22.34
N ILE A 277 -17.56 -6.73 21.86
CA ILE A 277 -18.26 -7.09 20.62
C ILE A 277 -19.70 -7.43 20.99
N ASP A 278 -20.66 -6.81 20.32
CA ASP A 278 -22.07 -7.13 20.46
C ASP A 278 -22.51 -8.12 19.39
N GLU A 279 -22.04 -7.96 18.15
CA GLU A 279 -22.39 -8.83 17.04
C GLU A 279 -21.24 -8.99 16.05
N VAL A 280 -21.08 -10.21 15.51
CA VAL A 280 -20.22 -10.50 14.35
C VAL A 280 -21.08 -11.15 13.28
N ARG A 281 -21.23 -10.48 12.14
CA ARG A 281 -21.98 -10.96 10.98
C ARG A 281 -21.03 -11.35 9.86
N VAL A 282 -21.03 -12.63 9.48
CA VAL A 282 -20.29 -13.13 8.32
C VAL A 282 -21.24 -13.15 7.12
N LEU A 283 -20.90 -12.38 6.11
CA LEU A 283 -21.60 -12.28 4.83
C LEU A 283 -20.71 -12.84 3.71
N CYS A 284 -21.19 -12.85 2.47
CA CYS A 284 -20.35 -13.21 1.34
C CYS A 284 -19.20 -12.21 1.20
N ASP A 285 -17.96 -12.71 1.34
CA ASP A 285 -16.70 -11.95 1.25
C ASP A 285 -16.61 -10.73 2.18
N LYS A 286 -17.42 -10.68 3.26
CA LYS A 286 -17.46 -9.55 4.18
C LYS A 286 -17.80 -10.00 5.60
N ILE A 287 -17.10 -9.43 6.58
CA ILE A 287 -17.42 -9.61 8.00
C ILE A 287 -17.67 -8.22 8.60
N ILE A 288 -18.78 -8.08 9.31
CA ILE A 288 -19.17 -6.86 10.01
C ILE A 288 -19.04 -7.13 11.49
N VAL A 289 -18.38 -6.24 12.21
CA VAL A 289 -18.18 -6.30 13.66
C VAL A 289 -18.81 -5.05 14.26
N ASP A 290 -19.80 -5.26 15.11
CA ASP A 290 -20.54 -4.24 15.81
C ASP A 290 -20.28 -4.35 17.31
N GLY A 291 -20.17 -3.23 18.01
CA GLY A 291 -19.90 -3.24 19.43
C GLY A 291 -19.61 -1.86 20.03
N GLU A 292 -19.06 -1.88 21.23
CA GLU A 292 -18.70 -0.69 21.99
C GLU A 292 -17.24 -0.74 22.45
N VAL A 293 -16.58 0.41 22.48
CA VAL A 293 -15.33 0.60 23.21
C VAL A 293 -15.63 1.23 24.57
N ILE A 294 -15.28 0.52 25.63
CA ILE A 294 -15.30 1.07 26.99
C ILE A 294 -13.98 1.80 27.22
N ALA A 295 -14.02 3.13 27.16
CA ALA A 295 -12.88 3.99 27.41
C ALA A 295 -12.86 4.46 28.86
N LYS A 296 -11.82 4.09 29.61
CA LYS A 296 -11.54 4.62 30.97
C LYS A 296 -10.63 5.81 30.84
N ILE A 297 -11.17 7.00 31.08
CA ILE A 297 -10.52 8.29 30.78
C ILE A 297 -10.09 8.94 32.10
N LEU A 298 -8.78 9.24 32.21
CA LEU A 298 -8.21 10.05 33.28
C LEU A 298 -8.06 11.49 32.80
N TYR A 299 -8.41 12.43 33.64
CA TYR A 299 -8.28 13.86 33.37
C TYR A 299 -7.92 14.65 34.64
N VAL A 300 -7.27 15.78 34.46
CA VAL A 300 -7.02 16.77 35.50
C VAL A 300 -8.26 17.68 35.60
N ALA A 301 -8.80 17.83 36.81
CA ALA A 301 -9.93 18.69 37.04
C ALA A 301 -9.51 20.16 37.09
N ALA A 302 -10.37 21.04 36.59
CA ALA A 302 -10.25 22.50 36.67
C ALA A 302 -10.59 23.03 38.08
N LEU A 303 -9.83 22.55 39.08
CA LEU A 303 -9.93 22.94 40.50
C LEU A 303 -8.58 23.44 41.00
N PRO A 304 -8.53 24.28 42.05
CA PRO A 304 -7.27 24.86 42.52
C PRO A 304 -6.16 23.84 42.85
N SER A 305 -6.52 22.64 43.33
CA SER A 305 -5.58 21.54 43.65
C SER A 305 -5.30 20.62 42.47
N GLN A 306 -5.93 20.84 41.31
CA GLN A 306 -5.79 20.06 40.08
C GLN A 306 -5.84 18.52 40.32
N PRO A 307 -6.85 17.98 41.01
CA PRO A 307 -6.91 16.56 41.28
C PRO A 307 -7.19 15.77 39.99
N VAL A 308 -6.66 14.55 39.95
CA VAL A 308 -6.92 13.61 38.84
C VAL A 308 -8.24 12.88 39.11
N HIS A 309 -9.11 12.90 38.15
CA HIS A 309 -10.38 12.19 38.15
C HIS A 309 -10.43 11.20 37.00
N PHE A 310 -11.35 10.24 37.08
CA PHE A 310 -11.62 9.32 35.98
C PHE A 310 -13.14 9.16 35.77
N PHE A 311 -13.48 8.77 34.53
CA PHE A 311 -14.82 8.29 34.20
C PHE A 311 -14.72 7.25 33.07
N GLU A 312 -15.81 6.51 32.89
CA GLU A 312 -15.94 5.55 31.78
C GLU A 312 -16.91 6.14 30.75
N ALA A 313 -16.53 6.00 29.48
CA ALA A 313 -17.37 6.32 28.35
C ALA A 313 -17.54 5.08 27.47
N ARG A 314 -18.73 4.91 26.90
CA ARG A 314 -19.04 3.87 25.92
C ARG A 314 -19.14 4.52 24.56
N ILE A 315 -18.30 4.09 23.65
CA ILE A 315 -18.19 4.64 22.30
C ILE A 315 -18.59 3.53 21.34
N PRO A 316 -19.73 3.62 20.65
CA PRO A 316 -20.15 2.60 19.70
C PRO A 316 -19.20 2.60 18.49
N PHE A 317 -18.97 1.42 17.92
CA PHE A 317 -18.24 1.26 16.67
C PHE A 317 -18.95 0.24 15.78
N LEU A 318 -18.80 0.44 14.48
CA LEU A 318 -19.21 -0.50 13.45
C LEU A 318 -18.06 -0.58 12.44
N GLU A 319 -17.36 -1.68 12.45
CA GLU A 319 -16.26 -1.92 11.54
C GLU A 319 -16.55 -3.11 10.63
N PHE A 320 -15.95 -3.11 9.47
CA PHE A 320 -16.06 -4.25 8.59
C PHE A 320 -14.74 -4.55 7.89
N ILE A 321 -14.57 -5.81 7.59
CA ILE A 321 -13.46 -6.30 6.78
C ILE A 321 -14.00 -7.13 5.62
N HIS A 322 -13.45 -6.92 4.43
CA HIS A 322 -13.68 -7.84 3.34
C HIS A 322 -12.67 -8.98 3.43
N LEU A 323 -13.15 -10.20 3.43
CA LEU A 323 -12.33 -11.40 3.50
C LEU A 323 -12.84 -12.40 2.47
N CYS A 324 -12.10 -12.52 1.38
CA CYS A 324 -12.49 -13.36 0.25
C CYS A 324 -12.68 -14.82 0.68
N GLY A 325 -13.81 -15.41 0.29
CA GLY A 325 -14.21 -16.76 0.69
C GLY A 325 -14.98 -16.80 2.01
N ALA A 326 -15.20 -15.67 2.69
CA ALA A 326 -16.17 -15.60 3.77
C ALA A 326 -17.57 -15.93 3.22
N SER A 327 -18.32 -16.76 3.93
CA SER A 327 -19.70 -17.08 3.56
C SER A 327 -20.58 -17.17 4.82
N PRO A 328 -21.88 -16.84 4.66
CA PRO A 328 -22.83 -16.94 5.76
C PRO A 328 -22.77 -18.33 6.41
N GLY A 329 -22.75 -18.33 7.75
CA GLY A 329 -22.66 -19.56 8.52
C GLY A 329 -21.24 -19.91 8.99
N MET A 330 -20.16 -19.34 8.43
CA MET A 330 -18.83 -19.47 9.02
C MET A 330 -18.74 -18.70 10.34
N GLN A 331 -17.89 -19.18 11.24
CA GLN A 331 -17.55 -18.45 12.46
C GLN A 331 -16.35 -17.54 12.22
N ALA A 332 -16.39 -16.35 12.79
CA ALA A 332 -15.27 -15.42 12.78
C ALA A 332 -14.79 -15.16 14.20
N LEU A 333 -13.51 -15.33 14.44
CA LEU A 333 -12.84 -14.90 15.67
C LEU A 333 -12.25 -13.52 15.42
N VAL A 334 -12.57 -12.56 16.29
CA VAL A 334 -12.15 -11.16 16.16
C VAL A 334 -11.29 -10.80 17.36
N TYR A 335 -10.14 -10.20 17.08
CA TYR A 335 -9.19 -9.72 18.08
C TYR A 335 -8.91 -8.24 17.84
N PHE A 336 -8.76 -7.49 18.90
CA PHE A 336 -8.40 -6.07 18.85
C PHE A 336 -7.07 -5.84 19.55
N ASN A 337 -6.20 -5.07 18.93
CA ASN A 337 -4.98 -4.56 19.52
C ASN A 337 -5.01 -3.03 19.49
N VAL A 338 -5.00 -2.40 20.67
CA VAL A 338 -4.97 -0.93 20.78
C VAL A 338 -3.53 -0.47 20.64
N GLU A 339 -3.25 0.31 19.61
CA GLU A 339 -1.89 0.80 19.32
C GLU A 339 -1.63 2.15 19.95
N HIS A 340 -2.64 3.03 19.92
CA HIS A 340 -2.50 4.37 20.48
C HIS A 340 -3.84 4.92 20.95
N ILE A 341 -3.82 5.63 22.07
CA ILE A 341 -4.97 6.37 22.57
C ILE A 341 -4.53 7.80 22.89
N ASN A 342 -5.27 8.76 22.37
CA ASN A 342 -5.11 10.16 22.70
C ASN A 342 -6.38 10.71 23.33
N VAL A 343 -6.20 11.56 24.37
CA VAL A 343 -7.29 12.19 25.12
C VAL A 343 -7.02 13.68 25.20
N CYS A 344 -8.00 14.49 24.75
CA CYS A 344 -7.90 15.93 24.75
C CYS A 344 -9.19 16.56 25.28
N ALA A 345 -9.10 17.43 26.29
CA ALA A 345 -10.22 18.25 26.71
C ALA A 345 -10.51 19.29 25.62
N VAL A 346 -11.71 19.25 25.04
CA VAL A 346 -12.17 20.21 24.01
C VAL A 346 -13.03 21.30 24.57
N SER A 347 -13.65 21.06 25.74
CA SER A 347 -14.36 22.04 26.58
C SER A 347 -14.33 21.59 28.04
N PRO A 348 -14.77 22.42 29.00
CA PRO A 348 -14.79 22.01 30.39
C PRO A 348 -15.55 20.71 30.68
N ARG A 349 -16.59 20.42 29.90
CA ARG A 349 -17.45 19.24 30.09
C ARG A 349 -17.28 18.17 29.01
N MET A 350 -16.41 18.38 28.03
CA MET A 350 -16.29 17.49 26.89
C MET A 350 -14.81 17.06 26.62
N VAL A 351 -14.61 15.79 26.47
CA VAL A 351 -13.30 15.18 26.19
C VAL A 351 -13.36 14.43 24.87
N LYS A 352 -12.44 14.76 23.97
CA LYS A 352 -12.24 14.04 22.71
C LYS A 352 -11.31 12.87 22.95
N VAL A 353 -11.75 11.69 22.57
CA VAL A 353 -10.97 10.45 22.61
C VAL A 353 -10.69 10.00 21.18
N THR A 354 -9.45 9.70 20.90
CA THR A 354 -9.01 9.11 19.61
C THR A 354 -8.29 7.80 19.91
N ILE A 355 -8.75 6.71 19.32
CA ILE A 355 -8.23 5.36 19.54
C ILE A 355 -7.80 4.81 18.19
N LEU A 356 -6.50 4.56 18.02
CA LEU A 356 -5.94 3.83 16.91
C LEU A 356 -5.83 2.37 17.33
N PHE A 357 -6.37 1.45 16.53
CA PHE A 357 -6.36 0.03 16.84
C PHE A 357 -6.26 -0.83 15.58
N GLU A 358 -5.76 -2.02 15.76
CA GLU A 358 -5.78 -3.11 14.78
C GLU A 358 -6.93 -4.07 15.12
N MET A 359 -7.72 -4.43 14.12
CA MET A 359 -8.71 -5.51 14.20
C MET A 359 -8.24 -6.69 13.34
N LEU A 360 -7.99 -7.82 13.97
CA LEU A 360 -7.66 -9.08 13.31
C LEU A 360 -8.91 -9.96 13.29
N VAL A 361 -9.30 -10.44 12.12
CA VAL A 361 -10.40 -11.38 11.94
C VAL A 361 -9.88 -12.68 11.38
N LYS A 362 -10.19 -13.79 12.05
CA LYS A 362 -9.91 -15.15 11.60
C LYS A 362 -11.22 -15.88 11.34
N LEU A 363 -11.40 -16.40 10.12
CA LEU A 363 -12.50 -17.30 9.81
C LEU A 363 -12.17 -18.74 10.27
N VAL A 364 -13.14 -19.36 10.89
CA VAL A 364 -13.10 -20.78 11.25
C VAL A 364 -14.10 -21.50 10.34
N PRO A 365 -13.63 -22.45 9.50
CA PRO A 365 -14.54 -23.26 8.70
C PRO A 365 -15.44 -24.09 9.63
N PHE A 366 -16.67 -24.35 9.17
CA PHE A 366 -17.47 -25.38 9.83
C PHE A 366 -16.73 -26.71 9.75
N CYS A 367 -16.28 -27.23 10.88
CA CYS A 367 -16.03 -28.64 10.99
C CYS A 367 -17.41 -29.34 10.94
N TYR A 368 -17.77 -29.93 9.81
CA TYR A 368 -18.72 -31.01 9.83
C TYR A 368 -18.00 -32.15 10.57
N ASP A 369 -18.34 -32.38 11.83
CA ASP A 369 -18.13 -33.67 12.42
C ASP A 369 -18.99 -34.69 11.63
N PRO A 370 -18.42 -35.81 11.20
CA PRO A 370 -19.11 -36.79 10.37
C PRO A 370 -20.25 -37.50 11.09
#